data_fe26e4cd0d5527fa1646d6706d31be87
#
_entry.id   fe26e4cd0d5527fa1646d6706d31be87
#
_cell.length_a   1.000
_cell.length_b   1.000
_cell.length_c   1.000
_cell.angle_alpha   90.00
_cell.angle_beta   90.00
_cell.angle_gamma   90.00
#
_symmetry.space_group_name_H-M   'P 1'
#
loop_
_entity.id
_entity.type
_entity.pdbx_description
1 polymer ?
#
loop_
_entity_poly.entity_id
_entity_poly.type
_entity_poly.pdbx_seq_one_letter_code
_entity_poly.pdbx_strand_id
1 'polypeptide(L)'
;MASTGLKAIESVRAEDEELVSIVENDACGVDALQCITGCTFGKGNLIFRDYGKHVFTIYSRSTRKGVRVVFLGQNVPDTVSKDRKIFTEWILSAPHETILSVTSVSVPEPEPAKIRDSVPCTICDETVMESRLRNLDGKSVCIPCFEKHQSIKPSPAHDD
;
A
#
# COMPACT_ATOMS: atom_id res chain seq x y z
N MET A 1 0.03 12.67 -9.69
CA MET A 1 1.05 11.89 -8.92
C MET A 1 1.50 10.64 -9.68
N ALA A 2 0.65 9.62 -9.88
CA ALA A 2 1.06 8.37 -10.53
C ALA A 2 1.63 8.57 -11.95
N SER A 3 0.91 9.26 -12.83
CA SER A 3 1.38 9.55 -14.19
C SER A 3 2.67 10.39 -14.22
N THR A 4 2.81 11.34 -13.31
CA THR A 4 4.03 12.15 -13.15
C THR A 4 5.21 11.29 -12.72
N GLY A 5 4.97 10.36 -11.78
CA GLY A 5 5.99 9.42 -11.33
C GLY A 5 6.45 8.49 -12.44
N LEU A 6 5.54 7.90 -13.23
CA LEU A 6 5.90 7.06 -14.38
C LEU A 6 6.75 7.81 -15.40
N LYS A 7 6.38 9.05 -15.73
CA LYS A 7 7.18 9.90 -16.64
C LYS A 7 8.58 10.14 -16.10
N ALA A 8 8.72 10.40 -14.81
CA ALA A 8 10.00 10.70 -14.18
C ALA A 8 10.99 9.53 -14.19
N ILE A 9 10.49 8.30 -14.19
CA ILE A 9 11.33 7.09 -14.31
C ILE A 9 11.34 6.47 -15.71
N GLU A 10 10.78 7.19 -16.68
CA GLU A 10 10.70 6.75 -18.08
C GLU A 10 10.05 5.36 -18.24
N SER A 11 8.96 5.13 -17.52
CA SER A 11 8.27 3.85 -17.49
C SER A 11 6.80 3.98 -17.87
N VAL A 12 6.18 2.85 -18.18
CA VAL A 12 4.77 2.71 -18.52
C VAL A 12 4.07 1.82 -17.50
N ARG A 13 2.76 1.64 -17.64
CA ARG A 13 1.98 0.73 -16.81
C ARG A 13 2.57 -0.68 -16.86
N ALA A 14 2.75 -1.29 -15.69
CA ALA A 14 3.23 -2.66 -15.57
C ALA A 14 2.16 -3.69 -15.98
N GLU A 15 2.56 -4.70 -16.70
CA GLU A 15 1.72 -5.87 -16.98
C GLU A 15 1.77 -6.84 -15.81
N ASP A 16 2.95 -7.03 -15.24
CA ASP A 16 3.18 -7.88 -14.07
C ASP A 16 3.94 -7.13 -12.95
N GLU A 17 5.13 -7.52 -12.58
CA GLU A 17 5.91 -6.99 -11.45
C GLU A 17 7.05 -6.03 -11.86
N GLU A 18 7.08 -5.56 -13.09
CA GLU A 18 8.12 -4.64 -13.59
C GLU A 18 8.19 -3.34 -12.80
N LEU A 19 7.04 -2.93 -12.24
CA LEU A 19 6.95 -1.80 -11.32
C LEU A 19 6.59 -2.26 -9.91
N VAL A 20 7.08 -1.53 -8.93
CA VAL A 20 6.65 -1.62 -7.54
C VAL A 20 6.22 -0.24 -7.08
N SER A 21 5.06 -0.15 -6.44
CA SER A 21 4.56 1.08 -5.84
C SER A 21 4.54 0.94 -4.32
N ILE A 22 5.08 1.95 -3.62
CA ILE A 22 4.99 2.09 -2.18
C ILE A 22 4.07 3.27 -1.90
N VAL A 23 2.99 3.04 -1.15
CA VAL A 23 2.01 4.05 -0.77
C VAL A 23 2.09 4.31 0.72
N GLU A 24 2.00 5.60 1.12
CA GLU A 24 2.15 6.00 2.52
C GLU A 24 0.80 6.36 3.16
N ASN A 25 -0.34 6.05 2.51
CA ASN A 25 -1.70 6.12 3.04
C ASN A 25 -2.61 5.12 2.32
N ASP A 26 -3.84 4.97 2.77
CA ASP A 26 -4.92 4.13 2.24
C ASP A 26 -6.07 4.96 1.62
N ALA A 27 -5.81 6.22 1.27
CA ALA A 27 -6.81 7.09 0.66
C ALA A 27 -7.09 6.73 -0.81
N CYS A 28 -8.22 7.23 -1.36
CA CYS A 28 -8.71 6.94 -2.71
C CYS A 28 -7.70 7.21 -3.85
N GLY A 29 -6.68 8.03 -3.61
CA GLY A 29 -5.58 8.22 -4.56
C GLY A 29 -4.78 6.95 -4.87
N VAL A 30 -4.82 5.95 -3.97
CA VAL A 30 -4.20 4.65 -4.15
C VAL A 30 -4.91 3.84 -5.24
N ASP A 31 -6.24 3.95 -5.36
CA ASP A 31 -7.00 3.28 -6.42
C ASP A 31 -6.58 3.78 -7.80
N ALA A 32 -6.42 5.10 -7.93
CA ALA A 32 -5.90 5.70 -9.15
C ALA A 32 -4.45 5.28 -9.45
N LEU A 33 -3.61 5.15 -8.41
CA LEU A 33 -2.25 4.64 -8.56
C LEU A 33 -2.26 3.20 -9.10
N GLN A 34 -3.05 2.31 -8.52
CA GLN A 34 -3.18 0.92 -8.97
C GLN A 34 -3.60 0.83 -10.44
N CYS A 35 -4.61 1.61 -10.83
CA CYS A 35 -5.09 1.67 -12.20
C CYS A 35 -4.00 2.12 -13.18
N ILE A 36 -3.27 3.18 -12.84
CA ILE A 36 -2.29 3.81 -13.73
C ILE A 36 -0.99 3.03 -13.80
N THR A 37 -0.50 2.51 -12.66
CA THR A 37 0.79 1.80 -12.60
C THR A 37 0.67 0.31 -12.87
N GLY A 38 -0.51 -0.29 -12.66
CA GLY A 38 -0.70 -1.73 -12.68
C GLY A 38 -0.21 -2.45 -11.42
N CYS A 39 0.29 -1.71 -10.42
CA CYS A 39 0.69 -2.29 -9.14
C CYS A 39 -0.54 -2.57 -8.26
N THR A 40 -0.67 -3.79 -7.75
CA THR A 40 -1.82 -4.20 -6.93
C THR A 40 -1.39 -5.09 -5.77
N PHE A 41 -2.22 -5.18 -4.73
CA PHE A 41 -1.95 -6.08 -3.61
C PHE A 41 -1.84 -7.54 -4.04
N GLY A 42 -2.70 -7.99 -4.95
CA GLY A 42 -2.72 -9.39 -5.41
C GLY A 42 -1.45 -9.79 -6.14
N LYS A 43 -0.82 -8.87 -6.87
CA LYS A 43 0.48 -9.10 -7.52
C LYS A 43 1.67 -9.00 -6.53
N GLY A 44 1.47 -8.49 -5.32
CA GLY A 44 2.55 -8.28 -4.35
C GLY A 44 3.47 -7.10 -4.65
N ASN A 45 3.16 -6.30 -5.69
CA ASN A 45 3.95 -5.14 -6.11
C ASN A 45 3.35 -3.78 -5.67
N LEU A 46 2.33 -3.81 -4.79
CA LEU A 46 1.83 -2.66 -4.06
C LEU A 46 2.16 -2.82 -2.58
N ILE A 47 3.02 -1.97 -2.06
CA ILE A 47 3.48 -2.01 -0.66
C ILE A 47 2.83 -0.86 0.11
N PHE A 48 2.08 -1.18 1.14
CA PHE A 48 1.47 -0.19 2.03
C PHE A 48 2.36 0.09 3.24
N ARG A 49 2.59 1.36 3.51
CA ARG A 49 3.23 1.87 4.73
C ARG A 49 2.31 2.88 5.37
N ASP A 50 1.75 2.54 6.51
CA ASP A 50 0.78 3.39 7.22
C ASP A 50 1.47 4.58 7.90
N TYR A 51 1.74 5.62 7.10
CA TYR A 51 2.32 6.89 7.60
C TYR A 51 1.31 8.05 7.52
N GLY A 52 0.12 7.83 6.96
CA GLY A 52 -0.90 8.87 6.77
C GLY A 52 -0.50 9.99 5.80
N LYS A 53 0.51 9.78 4.94
CA LYS A 53 1.05 10.80 4.05
C LYS A 53 0.57 10.60 2.62
N HIS A 54 0.21 11.68 1.94
CA HIS A 54 -0.09 11.67 0.50
C HIS A 54 1.22 11.57 -0.32
N VAL A 55 1.82 10.40 -0.27
CA VAL A 55 3.11 10.12 -0.89
C VAL A 55 3.07 8.77 -1.60
N PHE A 56 3.57 8.76 -2.83
CA PHE A 56 3.78 7.55 -3.62
C PHE A 56 5.24 7.45 -4.02
N THR A 57 5.85 6.30 -3.79
CA THR A 57 7.16 5.97 -4.35
C THR A 57 6.96 4.89 -5.40
N ILE A 58 7.45 5.14 -6.61
CA ILE A 58 7.36 4.20 -7.73
C ILE A 58 8.78 3.78 -8.10
N TYR A 59 9.01 2.48 -8.17
CA TYR A 59 10.29 1.88 -8.53
C TYR A 59 10.13 0.99 -9.76
N SER A 60 11.04 1.14 -10.72
CA SER A 60 11.10 0.28 -11.89
C SER A 60 12.23 -0.74 -11.74
N ARG A 61 11.92 -2.03 -11.81
CA ARG A 61 12.89 -3.12 -11.74
C ARG A 61 13.79 -3.13 -12.97
N SER A 62 13.25 -2.80 -14.15
CA SER A 62 13.98 -2.82 -15.41
C SER A 62 15.03 -1.70 -15.51
N THR A 63 14.66 -0.48 -15.12
CA THR A 63 15.56 0.69 -15.17
C THR A 63 16.32 0.91 -13.87
N ARG A 64 15.92 0.26 -12.77
CA ARG A 64 16.41 0.47 -11.39
C ARG A 64 16.28 1.92 -10.92
N LYS A 65 15.38 2.68 -11.54
CA LYS A 65 15.06 4.06 -11.14
C LYS A 65 13.92 4.06 -10.14
N GLY A 66 14.05 4.88 -9.11
CA GLY A 66 13.00 5.15 -8.12
C GLY A 66 12.67 6.62 -8.08
N VAL A 67 11.40 6.95 -7.90
CA VAL A 67 10.92 8.30 -7.74
C VAL A 67 9.92 8.39 -6.60
N ARG A 68 10.05 9.41 -5.78
CA ARG A 68 9.12 9.75 -4.71
C ARG A 68 8.30 10.97 -5.13
N VAL A 69 6.99 10.84 -5.13
CA VAL A 69 6.03 11.90 -5.49
C VAL A 69 5.20 12.26 -4.27
N VAL A 70 5.31 13.50 -3.83
CA VAL A 70 4.61 14.05 -2.67
C VAL A 70 3.55 15.03 -3.14
N PHE A 71 2.34 14.93 -2.60
CA PHE A 71 1.33 15.97 -2.76
C PHE A 71 1.58 17.11 -1.76
N LEU A 72 1.72 18.33 -2.28
CA LEU A 72 2.01 19.54 -1.51
C LEU A 72 0.69 20.21 -1.07
N GLY A 73 -0.06 19.55 -0.19
CA GLY A 73 -1.36 20.03 0.30
C GLY A 73 -1.31 21.43 0.92
N GLN A 74 -0.16 21.82 1.51
CA GLN A 74 0.05 23.16 2.08
C GLN A 74 0.05 24.29 1.03
N ASN A 75 0.21 23.97 -0.27
CA ASN A 75 0.15 24.95 -1.36
C ASN A 75 -1.28 25.18 -1.87
N VAL A 76 -2.27 24.43 -1.35
CA VAL A 76 -3.68 24.61 -1.71
C VAL A 76 -4.21 25.87 -1.02
N PRO A 77 -4.72 26.87 -1.77
CA PRO A 77 -5.28 28.07 -1.17
C PRO A 77 -6.51 27.75 -0.30
N ASP A 78 -6.65 28.40 0.84
CA ASP A 78 -7.79 28.21 1.75
C ASP A 78 -9.14 28.47 1.08
N THR A 79 -9.19 29.41 0.11
CA THR A 79 -10.39 29.72 -0.66
C THR A 79 -10.83 28.59 -1.57
N VAL A 80 -9.91 27.71 -1.94
CA VAL A 80 -10.12 26.58 -2.85
C VAL A 80 -10.45 25.31 -2.07
N SER A 81 -9.83 25.13 -0.91
CA SER A 81 -9.92 23.88 -0.11
C SER A 81 -11.31 23.58 0.44
N LYS A 82 -12.17 24.61 0.57
CA LYS A 82 -13.50 24.52 1.20
C LYS A 82 -14.60 24.03 0.26
N ASP A 83 -14.41 24.11 -1.05
CA ASP A 83 -15.38 23.68 -2.04
C ASP A 83 -14.77 22.60 -2.93
N ARG A 84 -15.39 21.41 -2.94
CA ARG A 84 -14.89 20.23 -3.67
C ARG A 84 -14.80 20.48 -5.18
N LYS A 85 -15.74 21.24 -5.76
CA LYS A 85 -15.75 21.50 -7.20
C LYS A 85 -14.61 22.45 -7.58
N ILE A 86 -14.48 23.54 -6.83
CA ILE A 86 -13.41 24.52 -7.02
C ILE A 86 -12.04 23.88 -6.80
N PHE A 87 -11.93 23.03 -5.77
CA PHE A 87 -10.71 22.28 -5.50
C PHE A 87 -10.33 21.34 -6.65
N THR A 88 -11.31 20.63 -7.21
CA THR A 88 -11.08 19.74 -8.35
C THR A 88 -10.62 20.51 -9.58
N GLU A 89 -11.29 21.61 -9.91
CA GLU A 89 -10.93 22.47 -11.05
C GLU A 89 -9.52 23.06 -10.88
N TRP A 90 -9.21 23.50 -9.68
CA TRP A 90 -7.89 24.04 -9.35
C TRP A 90 -6.79 22.97 -9.50
N ILE A 91 -6.96 21.77 -8.94
CA ILE A 91 -5.98 20.68 -9.06
C ILE A 91 -5.72 20.29 -10.51
N LEU A 92 -6.78 20.29 -11.34
CA LEU A 92 -6.65 19.93 -12.76
C LEU A 92 -5.95 21.01 -13.59
N SER A 93 -5.99 22.28 -13.16
CA SER A 93 -5.41 23.41 -13.86
C SER A 93 -4.07 23.89 -13.29
N ALA A 94 -3.77 23.60 -12.04
CA ALA A 94 -2.54 24.05 -11.39
C ALA A 94 -1.29 23.40 -12.01
N PRO A 95 -0.18 24.15 -12.13
CA PRO A 95 1.10 23.58 -12.54
C PRO A 95 1.52 22.44 -11.61
N HIS A 96 2.04 21.38 -12.17
CA HIS A 96 2.42 20.19 -11.38
C HIS A 96 3.43 20.53 -10.27
N GLU A 97 4.35 21.42 -10.53
CA GLU A 97 5.39 21.87 -9.60
C GLU A 97 4.82 22.63 -8.39
N THR A 98 3.62 23.18 -8.53
CA THR A 98 2.90 23.85 -7.43
C THR A 98 2.30 22.85 -6.46
N ILE A 99 1.81 21.72 -6.97
CA ILE A 99 1.04 20.73 -6.20
C ILE A 99 1.80 19.44 -5.90
N LEU A 100 2.90 19.19 -6.63
CA LEU A 100 3.70 17.97 -6.47
C LEU A 100 5.18 18.27 -6.27
N SER A 101 5.80 17.54 -5.35
CA SER A 101 7.26 17.42 -5.32
C SER A 101 7.64 16.05 -5.87
N VAL A 102 8.58 16.03 -6.82
CA VAL A 102 9.08 14.81 -7.47
C VAL A 102 10.58 14.72 -7.23
N THR A 103 11.02 13.67 -6.56
CA THR A 103 12.42 13.49 -6.17
C THR A 103 12.88 12.09 -6.54
N SER A 104 14.01 11.99 -7.25
CA SER A 104 14.66 10.70 -7.46
C SER A 104 15.13 10.13 -6.14
N VAL A 105 14.88 8.83 -5.93
CA VAL A 105 15.25 8.13 -4.70
C VAL A 105 15.95 6.82 -5.03
N SER A 106 16.94 6.49 -4.23
CA SER A 106 17.52 5.14 -4.22
C SER A 106 16.68 4.30 -3.26
N VAL A 107 15.94 3.35 -3.79
CA VAL A 107 15.15 2.40 -3.00
C VAL A 107 15.88 1.06 -3.08
N PRO A 108 16.12 0.35 -1.96
CA PRO A 108 16.53 -1.04 -2.03
C PRO A 108 15.52 -1.81 -2.88
N GLU A 109 15.99 -2.66 -3.79
CA GLU A 109 15.08 -3.38 -4.68
C GLU A 109 14.07 -4.17 -3.85
N PRO A 110 12.75 -3.88 -4.00
CA PRO A 110 11.72 -4.60 -3.26
C PRO A 110 11.72 -6.08 -3.66
N GLU A 111 11.50 -6.96 -2.68
CA GLU A 111 11.42 -8.39 -2.95
C GLU A 111 10.30 -8.69 -3.97
N PRO A 112 10.51 -9.67 -4.88
CA PRO A 112 9.44 -10.20 -5.72
C PRO A 112 8.31 -10.81 -4.90
N ALA A 113 7.12 -10.94 -5.49
CA ALA A 113 6.03 -11.67 -4.88
C ALA A 113 6.45 -13.12 -4.56
N LYS A 114 6.05 -13.58 -3.38
CA LYS A 114 6.35 -14.95 -2.91
C LYS A 114 5.11 -15.81 -3.06
N ILE A 115 5.21 -16.86 -3.86
CA ILE A 115 4.20 -17.93 -3.85
C ILE A 115 4.28 -18.63 -2.48
N ARG A 116 3.13 -18.78 -1.83
CA ARG A 116 3.00 -19.39 -0.51
C ARG A 116 2.07 -20.58 -0.59
N ASP A 117 2.41 -21.63 0.11
CA ASP A 117 1.53 -22.76 0.28
C ASP A 117 0.33 -22.41 1.16
N SER A 118 -0.75 -23.12 0.97
CA SER A 118 -1.98 -22.95 1.75
C SER A 118 -2.29 -24.24 2.49
N VAL A 119 -2.64 -24.11 3.76
CA VAL A 119 -2.88 -25.22 4.70
C VAL A 119 -4.26 -25.03 5.33
N PRO A 120 -5.08 -26.08 5.48
CA PRO A 120 -6.36 -25.96 6.16
C PRO A 120 -6.19 -25.65 7.65
N CYS A 121 -7.02 -24.76 8.17
CA CYS A 121 -7.13 -24.46 9.58
C CYS A 121 -7.73 -25.68 10.31
N THR A 122 -7.11 -26.14 11.39
CA THR A 122 -7.57 -27.33 12.13
C THR A 122 -8.88 -27.11 12.91
N ILE A 123 -9.42 -25.89 12.95
CA ILE A 123 -10.67 -25.57 13.66
C ILE A 123 -11.83 -25.32 12.69
N CYS A 124 -11.66 -24.47 11.66
CA CYS A 124 -12.74 -24.10 10.73
C CYS A 124 -12.61 -24.75 9.36
N ASP A 125 -11.53 -25.48 9.11
CA ASP A 125 -11.21 -26.16 7.84
C ASP A 125 -11.02 -25.22 6.63
N GLU A 126 -11.05 -23.91 6.84
CA GLU A 126 -10.73 -22.94 5.79
C GLU A 126 -9.24 -22.97 5.45
N THR A 127 -8.94 -22.89 4.14
CA THR A 127 -7.56 -22.88 3.65
C THR A 127 -6.91 -21.52 3.92
N VAL A 128 -5.73 -21.54 4.53
CA VAL A 128 -5.01 -20.36 5.00
C VAL A 128 -3.58 -20.38 4.48
N MET A 129 -3.09 -19.25 4.00
CA MET A 129 -1.69 -19.07 3.65
C MET A 129 -0.80 -19.41 4.86
N GLU A 130 0.19 -20.31 4.67
CA GLU A 130 1.07 -20.81 5.74
C GLU A 130 1.66 -19.71 6.65
N SER A 131 2.06 -18.57 6.04
CA SER A 131 2.64 -17.45 6.75
C SER A 131 1.65 -16.70 7.67
N ARG A 132 0.36 -17.03 7.62
CA ARG A 132 -0.71 -16.46 8.45
C ARG A 132 -1.28 -17.43 9.48
N LEU A 133 -0.74 -18.66 9.53
CA LEU A 133 -1.10 -19.61 10.58
C LEU A 133 -0.54 -19.19 11.95
N ARG A 134 -1.23 -19.62 12.99
CA ARG A 134 -0.83 -19.51 14.39
C ARG A 134 -0.78 -20.89 15.01
N ASN A 135 0.14 -21.09 15.94
CA ASN A 135 0.17 -22.31 16.74
C ASN A 135 -0.74 -22.13 17.96
N LEU A 136 -1.71 -23.02 18.11
CA LEU A 136 -2.60 -23.12 19.26
C LEU A 136 -2.49 -24.53 19.83
N ASP A 137 -1.76 -24.69 20.93
CA ASP A 137 -1.55 -25.96 21.61
C ASP A 137 -1.12 -27.11 20.65
N GLY A 138 -0.15 -26.82 19.78
CA GLY A 138 0.39 -27.73 18.78
C GLY A 138 -0.43 -27.84 17.48
N LYS A 139 -1.56 -27.14 17.36
CA LYS A 139 -2.43 -27.11 16.17
C LYS A 139 -2.19 -25.87 15.33
N SER A 140 -2.19 -26.01 13.98
CA SER A 140 -2.13 -24.90 13.04
C SER A 140 -3.50 -24.33 12.80
N VAL A 141 -3.74 -23.07 13.21
CA VAL A 141 -5.05 -22.42 13.12
C VAL A 141 -4.94 -21.06 12.42
N CYS A 142 -6.01 -20.60 11.80
CA CYS A 142 -6.10 -19.27 11.24
C CYS A 142 -6.14 -18.18 12.33
N ILE A 143 -5.80 -16.93 11.96
CA ILE A 143 -5.81 -15.81 12.90
C ILE A 143 -7.18 -15.64 13.60
N PRO A 144 -8.33 -15.64 12.89
CA PRO A 144 -9.62 -15.48 13.55
C PRO A 144 -9.94 -16.60 14.57
N CYS A 145 -9.60 -17.84 14.27
CA CYS A 145 -9.79 -18.94 15.21
C CYS A 145 -8.87 -18.82 16.43
N PHE A 146 -7.63 -18.39 16.22
CA PHE A 146 -6.68 -18.14 17.29
C PHE A 146 -7.16 -17.05 18.25
N GLU A 147 -7.56 -15.90 17.72
CA GLU A 147 -8.07 -14.74 18.49
C GLU A 147 -9.33 -15.08 19.26
N LYS A 148 -10.28 -15.78 18.61
CA LYS A 148 -11.50 -16.26 19.29
C LYS A 148 -11.19 -17.16 20.48
N HIS A 149 -10.19 -18.02 20.35
CA HIS A 149 -9.80 -18.93 21.42
C HIS A 149 -9.10 -18.20 22.58
N GLN A 150 -8.32 -17.15 22.30
CA GLN A 150 -7.71 -16.32 23.34
C GLN A 150 -8.76 -15.49 24.11
N SER A 151 -9.80 -14.97 23.42
CA SER A 151 -10.88 -14.19 24.03
C SER A 151 -11.74 -15.03 24.99
N ILE A 152 -11.70 -16.37 24.91
CA ILE A 152 -12.44 -17.29 25.76
C ILE A 152 -11.65 -17.70 27.03
N LYS A 153 -10.32 -17.49 27.07
CA LYS A 153 -9.52 -17.75 28.28
C LYS A 153 -9.85 -16.67 29.33
N PRO A 154 -10.43 -17.03 30.50
CA PRO A 154 -10.64 -16.05 31.57
C PRO A 154 -9.30 -15.45 31.99
N SER A 155 -9.31 -14.13 32.31
CA SER A 155 -8.16 -13.50 32.97
C SER A 155 -7.75 -14.34 34.19
N PRO A 156 -6.45 -14.53 34.44
CA PRO A 156 -6.00 -15.14 35.67
C PRO A 156 -6.61 -14.35 36.83
N ALA A 157 -7.31 -15.02 37.72
CA ALA A 157 -7.77 -14.42 38.97
C ALA A 157 -6.55 -13.80 39.68
N HIS A 158 -6.65 -12.50 39.98
CA HIS A 158 -5.74 -11.91 40.93
C HIS A 158 -6.09 -12.54 42.29
N ASP A 159 -5.29 -13.48 42.74
CA ASP A 159 -5.29 -13.89 44.14
C ASP A 159 -4.73 -12.70 44.93
N ASP A 160 -5.59 -12.10 45.76
CA ASP A 160 -5.25 -11.11 46.79
C ASP A 160 -4.46 -11.77 47.96
#